data_4e1ecfff26c6bceedfe97356a01a5bc9
#
_entry.id   4e1ecfff26c6bceedfe97356a01a5bc9
#
_cell.length_a   1.000
_cell.length_b   1.000
_cell.length_c   1.000
_cell.angle_alpha   90.00
_cell.angle_beta   90.00
_cell.angle_gamma   90.00
#
_symmetry.space_group_name_H-M   'P 1'
#
loop_
_entity.id
_entity.type
_entity.pdbx_description
1 polymer ?
#
loop_
_entity_poly.entity_id
_entity_poly.type
_entity_poly.pdbx_seq_one_letter_code
_entity_poly.pdbx_strand_id
1 'polypeptide(L)'
;MQFGIFTVGDVTMDPTTGRTPTEHERIKATVEIAKHAEEVGLDVFATGEHHNPPFIASNPTATLAYIGAKTDNIILSTATTLITTTDPVLIAEDYAKIQHLTDGRVDLMMGRGNTGPVYPWFGKDIRQGINLAIENYALLRRLWSEDVVDWSGRFRTPLQGYTSTPRPLDGVAPFVWHGSIRSPEIAEQAAYYGDGFFHNHIFWPASHTKQMVQLYRQRFEHYGHGTADQAIVGLGGQFFMRHNSQDAINEFRPYFDNAPVYGHGPSLEDFSEATPLTVGSPQQVIERTLSFHEYVGDYQRQLFLLDHAGLPLKTVLEQLDLYGEILPTLRAEFAKLRKPGVPDAPTHASLVEKAGGAKDSTVYAEGDSATGSSDRTDLDFGATDPEVAKVLEGEL
;
A
#
# COMPACT_ATOMS: atom_id res chain seq x y z
N MET A 1 4.61 -16.24 -2.28
CA MET A 1 3.83 -15.53 -1.25
C MET A 1 4.75 -14.57 -0.51
N GLN A 2 4.45 -13.27 -0.49
CA GLN A 2 5.21 -12.26 0.25
C GLN A 2 4.56 -12.03 1.63
N PHE A 3 5.38 -11.96 2.66
CA PHE A 3 4.99 -11.62 4.02
C PHE A 3 5.66 -10.33 4.47
N GLY A 4 4.93 -9.47 5.15
CA GLY A 4 5.47 -8.20 5.60
C GLY A 4 4.61 -7.54 6.66
N ILE A 5 4.97 -6.31 6.93
CA ILE A 5 4.27 -5.44 7.87
C ILE A 5 3.96 -4.09 7.25
N PHE A 6 2.99 -3.41 7.84
CA PHE A 6 2.75 -2.01 7.55
C PHE A 6 2.56 -1.21 8.83
N THR A 7 2.92 0.06 8.78
CA THR A 7 2.72 1.02 9.86
C THR A 7 1.79 2.14 9.43
N VAL A 8 0.98 2.64 10.34
CA VAL A 8 0.19 3.85 10.14
C VAL A 8 0.84 5.07 10.79
N GLY A 9 1.90 4.85 11.57
CA GLY A 9 2.67 5.91 12.23
C GLY A 9 1.88 6.67 13.29
N ASP A 10 1.02 5.99 14.06
CA ASP A 10 0.29 6.60 15.16
C ASP A 10 1.20 6.91 16.37
N VAL A 11 0.90 8.01 17.05
CA VAL A 11 1.53 8.42 18.30
C VAL A 11 0.48 8.26 19.40
N THR A 12 0.42 7.06 19.95
CA THR A 12 -0.57 6.66 20.95
C THR A 12 0.11 6.43 22.30
N MET A 13 -0.57 6.79 23.38
CA MET A 13 -0.10 6.56 24.74
C MET A 13 -0.05 5.06 25.05
N ASP A 14 1.04 4.61 25.62
CA ASP A 14 1.15 3.28 26.23
C ASP A 14 0.27 3.24 27.50
N PRO A 15 -0.82 2.47 27.52
CA PRO A 15 -1.75 2.45 28.65
C PRO A 15 -1.16 1.81 29.91
N THR A 16 -0.07 1.07 29.78
CA THR A 16 0.56 0.39 30.93
C THR A 16 1.49 1.32 31.73
N THR A 17 2.03 2.33 31.04
CA THR A 17 2.96 3.29 31.65
C THR A 17 2.43 4.71 31.71
N GLY A 18 1.38 5.03 30.95
CA GLY A 18 0.85 6.38 30.77
C GLY A 18 1.76 7.29 29.92
N ARG A 19 2.82 6.74 29.29
CA ARG A 19 3.77 7.51 28.48
C ARG A 19 3.35 7.53 27.01
N THR A 20 3.36 8.71 26.42
CA THR A 20 3.27 8.88 24.97
C THR A 20 4.67 9.10 24.40
N PRO A 21 5.10 8.38 23.35
CA PRO A 21 6.37 8.64 22.72
C PRO A 21 6.38 10.03 22.06
N THR A 22 7.54 10.65 21.96
CA THR A 22 7.70 11.84 21.14
C THR A 22 7.65 11.47 19.65
N GLU A 23 7.34 12.43 18.78
CA GLU A 23 7.39 12.24 17.32
C GLU A 23 8.77 11.77 16.87
N HIS A 24 9.86 12.34 17.46
CA HIS A 24 11.23 11.91 17.17
C HIS A 24 11.45 10.43 17.48
N GLU A 25 11.05 9.99 18.67
CA GLU A 25 11.17 8.58 19.07
C GLU A 25 10.36 7.67 18.12
N ARG A 26 9.15 8.08 17.77
CA ARG A 26 8.27 7.29 16.90
C ARG A 26 8.81 7.20 15.47
N ILE A 27 9.33 8.30 14.91
CA ILE A 27 9.99 8.28 13.59
C ILE A 27 11.22 7.36 13.61
N LYS A 28 12.04 7.44 14.63
CA LYS A 28 13.20 6.54 14.79
C LYS A 28 12.78 5.08 14.94
N ALA A 29 11.74 4.82 15.73
CA ALA A 29 11.18 3.47 15.89
C ALA A 29 10.72 2.88 14.56
N THR A 30 10.08 3.66 13.68
CA THR A 30 9.66 3.21 12.36
C THR A 30 10.84 2.67 11.54
N VAL A 31 12.00 3.35 11.58
CA VAL A 31 13.20 2.89 10.88
C VAL A 31 13.76 1.60 11.49
N GLU A 32 13.82 1.51 12.81
CA GLU A 32 14.31 0.29 13.49
C GLU A 32 13.38 -0.90 13.26
N ILE A 33 12.06 -0.68 13.23
CA ILE A 33 11.06 -1.71 12.89
C ILE A 33 11.29 -2.22 11.47
N ALA A 34 11.51 -1.34 10.49
CA ALA A 34 11.76 -1.74 9.11
C ALA A 34 13.05 -2.56 8.95
N LYS A 35 14.12 -2.15 9.62
CA LYS A 35 15.39 -2.90 9.64
C LYS A 35 15.21 -4.29 10.26
N HIS A 36 14.57 -4.33 11.41
CA HIS A 36 14.34 -5.60 12.10
C HIS A 36 13.41 -6.53 11.31
N ALA A 37 12.43 -5.98 10.59
CA ALA A 37 11.59 -6.75 9.67
C ALA A 37 12.43 -7.45 8.58
N GLU A 38 13.44 -6.78 8.02
CA GLU A 38 14.39 -7.41 7.10
C GLU A 38 15.25 -8.49 7.79
N GLU A 39 15.78 -8.20 8.97
CA GLU A 39 16.62 -9.12 9.74
C GLU A 39 15.92 -10.44 10.07
N VAL A 40 14.62 -10.41 10.37
CA VAL A 40 13.82 -11.62 10.62
C VAL A 40 13.31 -12.29 9.33
N GLY A 41 13.64 -11.76 8.17
CA GLY A 41 13.39 -12.35 6.86
C GLY A 41 12.03 -12.03 6.25
N LEU A 42 11.39 -10.93 6.63
CA LEU A 42 10.18 -10.45 5.96
C LEU A 42 10.49 -9.88 4.58
N ASP A 43 9.51 -9.99 3.68
CA ASP A 43 9.67 -9.59 2.28
C ASP A 43 9.33 -8.12 2.04
N VAL A 44 8.42 -7.52 2.87
CA VAL A 44 7.85 -6.19 2.63
C VAL A 44 7.74 -5.38 3.90
N PHE A 45 8.15 -4.11 3.84
CA PHE A 45 7.81 -3.06 4.80
C PHE A 45 7.01 -1.96 4.10
N ALA A 46 5.85 -1.59 4.67
CA ALA A 46 5.01 -0.54 4.12
C ALA A 46 4.74 0.56 5.15
N THR A 47 4.69 1.82 4.70
CA THR A 47 4.29 2.96 5.53
C THR A 47 3.03 3.63 5.00
N GLY A 48 2.12 4.01 5.90
CA GLY A 48 0.94 4.78 5.56
C GLY A 48 1.24 6.24 5.25
N GLU A 49 0.20 6.97 4.85
CA GLU A 49 0.23 8.42 4.72
C GLU A 49 -1.00 9.01 5.43
N HIS A 50 -0.73 9.84 6.43
CA HIS A 50 -1.73 10.54 7.21
C HIS A 50 -1.27 11.98 7.47
N HIS A 51 -2.17 12.95 7.39
CA HIS A 51 -1.87 14.36 7.58
C HIS A 51 -2.57 14.98 8.80
N ASN A 52 -3.10 14.14 9.69
CA ASN A 52 -3.79 14.58 10.90
C ASN A 52 -3.24 13.88 12.14
N PRO A 53 -3.21 14.57 13.30
CA PRO A 53 -2.93 13.90 14.56
C PRO A 53 -3.90 12.73 14.83
N PRO A 54 -3.47 11.66 15.47
CA PRO A 54 -2.15 11.47 16.10
C PRO A 54 -1.08 10.84 15.20
N PHE A 55 -1.22 10.89 13.90
CA PHE A 55 -0.32 10.25 12.95
C PHE A 55 0.85 11.17 12.56
N ILE A 56 2.03 10.58 12.34
CA ILE A 56 3.25 11.26 11.89
C ILE A 56 3.73 10.81 10.51
N ALA A 57 3.09 9.81 9.92
CA ALA A 57 3.44 9.29 8.60
C ALA A 57 2.87 10.19 7.49
N SER A 58 3.38 11.42 7.38
CA SER A 58 2.87 12.44 6.44
C SER A 58 3.60 12.50 5.10
N ASN A 59 4.79 11.92 5.01
CA ASN A 59 5.62 11.87 3.79
C ASN A 59 6.25 10.48 3.66
N PRO A 60 5.55 9.54 3.02
CA PRO A 60 6.06 8.17 2.86
C PRO A 60 7.35 8.12 2.05
N THR A 61 7.54 8.98 1.04
CA THR A 61 8.70 8.92 0.15
C THR A 61 10.00 9.26 0.87
N ALA A 62 10.01 10.27 1.74
CA ALA A 62 11.19 10.59 2.57
C ALA A 62 11.54 9.44 3.53
N THR A 63 10.53 8.84 4.16
CA THR A 63 10.70 7.71 5.08
C THR A 63 11.25 6.48 4.36
N LEU A 64 10.66 6.11 3.23
CA LEU A 64 11.08 4.95 2.44
C LEU A 64 12.48 5.13 1.85
N ALA A 65 12.84 6.32 1.35
CA ALA A 65 14.18 6.60 0.86
C ALA A 65 15.24 6.44 1.97
N TYR A 66 14.94 6.91 3.19
CA TYR A 66 15.86 6.73 4.31
C TYR A 66 15.96 5.26 4.75
N ILE A 67 14.86 4.52 4.81
CA ILE A 67 14.86 3.09 5.11
C ILE A 67 15.60 2.31 4.01
N GLY A 68 15.39 2.67 2.73
CA GLY A 68 16.07 2.07 1.59
C GLY A 68 17.59 2.14 1.66
N ALA A 69 18.12 3.24 2.25
CA ALA A 69 19.56 3.40 2.52
C ALA A 69 20.06 2.61 3.74
N LYS A 70 19.18 1.93 4.47
CA LYS A 70 19.49 1.16 5.69
C LYS A 70 19.14 -0.32 5.58
N THR A 71 18.62 -0.74 4.44
CA THR A 71 18.17 -2.10 4.15
C THR A 71 18.67 -2.52 2.78
N ASP A 72 18.83 -3.83 2.56
CA ASP A 72 19.44 -4.37 1.35
C ASP A 72 18.45 -5.18 0.48
N ASN A 73 17.43 -5.81 1.07
CA ASN A 73 16.58 -6.79 0.39
C ASN A 73 15.09 -6.51 0.48
N ILE A 74 14.61 -5.93 1.59
CA ILE A 74 13.18 -5.74 1.84
C ILE A 74 12.56 -4.82 0.80
N ILE A 75 11.40 -5.20 0.28
CA ILE A 75 10.59 -4.37 -0.60
C ILE A 75 9.97 -3.24 0.22
N LEU A 76 10.16 -2.02 -0.24
CA LEU A 76 9.58 -0.82 0.34
C LEU A 76 8.24 -0.54 -0.34
N SER A 77 7.19 -0.35 0.46
CA SER A 77 5.84 -0.13 -0.05
C SER A 77 5.11 0.96 0.73
N THR A 78 3.92 1.27 0.31
CA THR A 78 3.03 2.18 1.06
C THR A 78 1.75 1.47 1.49
N ALA A 79 1.05 2.07 2.48
CA ALA A 79 -0.19 1.51 2.99
C ALA A 79 -1.11 2.61 3.62
N THR A 80 -1.44 3.63 2.79
CA THR A 80 -1.32 3.84 1.35
C THR A 80 -0.68 5.19 1.01
N THR A 81 -0.22 5.43 -0.23
CA THR A 81 0.02 6.78 -0.77
C THR A 81 -1.33 7.42 -1.14
N LEU A 82 -1.57 8.63 -0.66
CA LEU A 82 -2.84 9.34 -0.90
C LEU A 82 -2.82 10.10 -2.22
N ILE A 83 -3.27 9.46 -3.28
CA ILE A 83 -3.31 10.06 -4.63
C ILE A 83 -4.26 11.26 -4.75
N THR A 84 -5.07 11.52 -3.74
CA THR A 84 -6.00 12.65 -3.69
C THR A 84 -5.41 13.92 -3.09
N THR A 85 -4.37 13.81 -2.28
CA THR A 85 -3.71 14.95 -1.62
C THR A 85 -2.37 15.29 -2.25
N THR A 86 -1.68 14.30 -2.84
CA THR A 86 -0.40 14.49 -3.50
C THR A 86 -0.60 14.60 -5.02
N ASP A 87 0.11 15.53 -5.65
CA ASP A 87 0.07 15.71 -7.11
C ASP A 87 0.65 14.48 -7.82
N PRO A 88 0.00 13.92 -8.85
CA PRO A 88 0.49 12.73 -9.56
C PRO A 88 1.87 12.94 -10.22
N VAL A 89 2.25 14.17 -10.55
CA VAL A 89 3.61 14.48 -11.03
C VAL A 89 4.63 14.18 -9.93
N LEU A 90 4.41 14.67 -8.71
CA LEU A 90 5.30 14.38 -7.58
C LEU A 90 5.37 12.90 -7.26
N ILE A 91 4.23 12.19 -7.32
CA ILE A 91 4.21 10.74 -7.13
C ILE A 91 5.06 10.05 -8.20
N ALA A 92 4.91 10.44 -9.47
CA ALA A 92 5.68 9.86 -10.57
C ALA A 92 7.19 10.02 -10.38
N GLU A 93 7.62 11.24 -10.04
CA GLU A 93 9.03 11.60 -9.85
C GLU A 93 9.64 10.92 -8.61
N ASP A 94 8.95 10.99 -7.49
CA ASP A 94 9.44 10.49 -6.20
C ASP A 94 9.59 8.96 -6.22
N TYR A 95 8.59 8.21 -6.72
CA TYR A 95 8.68 6.76 -6.73
C TYR A 95 9.63 6.23 -7.82
N ALA A 96 9.77 6.91 -8.95
CA ALA A 96 10.84 6.61 -9.89
C ALA A 96 12.22 6.84 -9.25
N LYS A 97 12.39 7.93 -8.50
CA LYS A 97 13.63 8.20 -7.76
C LYS A 97 13.94 7.14 -6.71
N ILE A 98 12.95 6.73 -5.90
CA ILE A 98 13.13 5.66 -4.90
C ILE A 98 13.48 4.34 -5.60
N GLN A 99 12.88 4.04 -6.76
CA GLN A 99 13.19 2.86 -7.56
C GLN A 99 14.67 2.82 -7.95
N HIS A 100 15.25 3.93 -8.40
CA HIS A 100 16.68 4.06 -8.68
C HIS A 100 17.55 3.95 -7.42
N LEU A 101 17.13 4.57 -6.29
CA LEU A 101 17.89 4.54 -5.04
C LEU A 101 17.94 3.17 -4.37
N THR A 102 17.00 2.29 -4.71
CA THR A 102 16.80 0.98 -4.06
C THR A 102 16.92 -0.19 -5.03
N ASP A 103 17.46 0.05 -6.24
CA ASP A 103 17.63 -0.98 -7.27
C ASP A 103 16.33 -1.77 -7.54
N GLY A 104 15.21 -1.04 -7.65
CA GLY A 104 13.90 -1.60 -7.95
C GLY A 104 13.14 -2.18 -6.74
N ARG A 105 13.64 -2.12 -5.52
CA ARG A 105 12.97 -2.63 -4.31
C ARG A 105 11.84 -1.74 -3.81
N VAL A 106 11.02 -1.21 -4.71
CA VAL A 106 9.87 -0.39 -4.35
C VAL A 106 8.66 -0.77 -5.17
N ASP A 107 7.53 -0.82 -4.52
CA ASP A 107 6.20 -0.77 -5.11
C ASP A 107 5.33 0.21 -4.31
N LEU A 108 4.13 0.49 -4.78
CA LEU A 108 3.25 1.39 -4.05
C LEU A 108 1.83 0.90 -4.00
N MET A 109 1.18 1.20 -2.88
CA MET A 109 -0.24 0.99 -2.72
C MET A 109 -0.94 2.35 -2.75
N MET A 110 -1.77 2.55 -3.78
CA MET A 110 -2.58 3.75 -3.93
C MET A 110 -3.82 3.70 -3.06
N GLY A 111 -4.11 4.81 -2.38
CA GLY A 111 -5.33 5.01 -1.65
C GLY A 111 -5.90 6.40 -1.88
N ARG A 112 -7.24 6.54 -1.76
CA ARG A 112 -7.87 7.85 -1.86
C ARG A 112 -7.90 8.65 -0.54
N GLY A 113 -7.57 8.01 0.58
CA GLY A 113 -7.81 8.57 1.90
C GLY A 113 -9.30 8.65 2.27
N ASN A 114 -9.60 8.56 3.56
CA ASN A 114 -10.96 8.57 4.08
C ASN A 114 -11.17 9.59 5.23
N THR A 115 -10.15 10.37 5.55
CA THR A 115 -10.19 11.36 6.62
C THR A 115 -10.74 12.69 6.11
N GLY A 116 -12.03 12.95 6.37
CA GLY A 116 -12.75 14.12 5.88
C GLY A 116 -12.05 15.46 6.10
N PRO A 117 -11.56 15.77 7.33
CA PRO A 117 -10.88 17.02 7.62
C PRO A 117 -9.61 17.28 6.83
N VAL A 118 -8.94 16.25 6.31
CA VAL A 118 -7.69 16.37 5.56
C VAL A 118 -7.91 17.00 4.18
N TYR A 119 -8.99 16.66 3.50
CA TYR A 119 -9.24 17.13 2.15
C TYR A 119 -9.23 18.65 1.99
N PRO A 120 -9.95 19.44 2.83
CA PRO A 120 -9.91 20.90 2.74
C PRO A 120 -8.52 21.51 2.97
N TRP A 121 -7.66 20.87 3.78
CA TRP A 121 -6.30 21.36 4.01
C TRP A 121 -5.44 21.32 2.75
N PHE A 122 -5.76 20.42 1.82
CA PHE A 122 -5.12 20.30 0.51
C PHE A 122 -5.97 20.92 -0.62
N GLY A 123 -6.98 21.74 -0.28
CA GLY A 123 -7.85 22.38 -1.27
C GLY A 123 -8.74 21.43 -2.06
N LYS A 124 -9.06 20.28 -1.47
CA LYS A 124 -9.87 19.22 -2.11
C LYS A 124 -11.21 19.02 -1.39
N ASP A 125 -12.13 18.35 -2.07
CA ASP A 125 -13.46 17.97 -1.54
C ASP A 125 -13.57 16.45 -1.47
N ILE A 126 -13.78 15.89 -0.28
CA ILE A 126 -13.92 14.44 -0.09
C ILE A 126 -15.09 13.83 -0.89
N ARG A 127 -16.12 14.62 -1.21
CA ARG A 127 -17.24 14.16 -2.03
C ARG A 127 -16.82 13.83 -3.48
N GLN A 128 -15.72 14.40 -3.92
CA GLN A 128 -15.09 14.13 -5.21
C GLN A 128 -13.91 13.14 -5.10
N GLY A 129 -13.67 12.57 -3.91
CA GLY A 129 -12.46 11.80 -3.64
C GLY A 129 -12.27 10.58 -4.55
N ILE A 130 -13.34 9.89 -4.97
CA ILE A 130 -13.25 8.78 -5.92
C ILE A 130 -12.85 9.31 -7.30
N ASN A 131 -13.57 10.29 -7.86
CA ASN A 131 -13.29 10.85 -9.18
C ASN A 131 -11.88 11.46 -9.25
N LEU A 132 -11.47 12.16 -8.19
CA LEU A 132 -10.13 12.71 -8.07
C LEU A 132 -9.05 11.62 -8.07
N ALA A 133 -9.27 10.52 -7.34
CA ALA A 133 -8.34 9.40 -7.31
C ALA A 133 -8.22 8.72 -8.69
N ILE A 134 -9.33 8.54 -9.39
CA ILE A 134 -9.37 7.95 -10.72
C ILE A 134 -8.61 8.83 -11.72
N GLU A 135 -8.92 10.12 -11.77
CA GLU A 135 -8.27 11.06 -12.69
C GLU A 135 -6.75 11.16 -12.43
N ASN A 136 -6.37 11.32 -11.17
CA ASN A 136 -4.95 11.41 -10.82
C ASN A 136 -4.19 10.12 -11.13
N TYR A 137 -4.83 8.97 -10.98
CA TYR A 137 -4.19 7.70 -11.32
C TYR A 137 -4.01 7.52 -12.83
N ALA A 138 -4.98 7.92 -13.64
CA ALA A 138 -4.84 7.92 -15.09
C ALA A 138 -3.65 8.77 -15.55
N LEU A 139 -3.51 9.98 -14.98
CA LEU A 139 -2.34 10.83 -15.27
C LEU A 139 -1.03 10.17 -14.81
N LEU A 140 -0.98 9.61 -13.59
CA LEU A 140 0.22 8.94 -13.08
C LEU A 140 0.72 7.84 -14.03
N ARG A 141 -0.18 7.03 -14.55
CA ARG A 141 0.17 5.98 -15.51
C ARG A 141 0.80 6.55 -16.78
N ARG A 142 0.24 7.63 -17.32
CA ARG A 142 0.78 8.29 -18.51
C ARG A 142 2.15 8.90 -18.25
N LEU A 143 2.35 9.53 -17.08
CA LEU A 143 3.65 10.08 -16.67
C LEU A 143 4.77 9.04 -16.64
N TRP A 144 4.46 7.78 -16.32
CA TRP A 144 5.45 6.70 -16.32
C TRP A 144 5.64 6.04 -17.67
N SER A 145 4.61 5.99 -18.51
CA SER A 145 4.61 5.23 -19.77
C SER A 145 4.92 6.07 -21.01
N GLU A 146 4.63 7.36 -20.98
CA GLU A 146 4.82 8.28 -22.11
C GLU A 146 6.05 9.17 -21.88
N ASP A 147 6.80 9.46 -22.95
CA ASP A 147 7.97 10.33 -22.86
C ASP A 147 7.57 11.79 -22.72
N VAL A 148 6.51 12.19 -23.41
CA VAL A 148 5.94 13.53 -23.34
C VAL A 148 4.45 13.44 -23.10
N VAL A 149 3.97 14.15 -22.08
CA VAL A 149 2.57 14.14 -21.68
C VAL A 149 1.94 15.50 -21.88
N ASP A 150 0.88 15.53 -22.66
CA ASP A 150 -0.12 16.59 -22.67
C ASP A 150 -1.33 16.08 -21.87
N TRP A 151 -1.77 16.86 -20.89
CA TRP A 151 -2.86 16.50 -20.00
C TRP A 151 -3.83 17.64 -19.80
N SER A 152 -5.10 17.34 -19.84
CA SER A 152 -6.17 18.22 -19.40
C SER A 152 -7.17 17.40 -18.59
N GLY A 153 -7.47 17.83 -17.39
CA GLY A 153 -8.37 17.15 -16.49
C GLY A 153 -9.17 18.11 -15.64
N ARG A 154 -10.05 17.57 -14.82
CA ARG A 154 -10.98 18.35 -14.00
C ARG A 154 -10.34 18.86 -12.71
N PHE A 155 -9.34 18.15 -12.17
CA PHE A 155 -8.86 18.35 -10.79
C PHE A 155 -7.47 18.97 -10.69
N ARG A 156 -6.74 19.06 -11.79
CA ARG A 156 -5.45 19.75 -11.80
C ARG A 156 -5.28 20.61 -13.05
N THR A 157 -4.35 21.57 -12.97
CA THR A 157 -3.95 22.40 -14.12
C THR A 157 -3.39 21.51 -15.26
N PRO A 158 -3.66 21.87 -16.52
CA PRO A 158 -3.13 21.15 -17.67
C PRO A 158 -1.60 21.04 -17.68
N LEU A 159 -1.10 19.97 -18.30
CA LEU A 159 0.30 19.82 -18.68
C LEU A 159 0.41 19.96 -20.19
N GLN A 160 1.48 20.59 -20.67
CA GLN A 160 1.79 20.73 -22.09
C GLN A 160 3.26 20.40 -22.31
N GLY A 161 3.52 19.38 -23.14
CA GLY A 161 4.85 18.92 -23.46
C GLY A 161 5.68 18.53 -22.24
N TYR A 162 5.05 17.96 -21.22
CA TYR A 162 5.71 17.64 -19.96
C TYR A 162 6.39 16.25 -20.00
N THR A 163 7.64 16.20 -19.57
CA THR A 163 8.39 14.95 -19.37
C THR A 163 8.66 14.73 -17.89
N SER A 164 8.18 13.63 -17.34
CA SER A 164 8.46 13.24 -15.95
C SER A 164 9.90 12.75 -15.81
N THR A 165 10.65 13.28 -14.83
CA THR A 165 12.03 12.90 -14.56
C THR A 165 12.29 12.76 -13.07
N PRO A 166 13.04 11.68 -12.60
CA PRO A 166 13.61 10.64 -13.45
C PRO A 166 12.54 9.74 -14.08
N ARG A 167 12.89 9.10 -15.18
CA ARG A 167 12.06 8.03 -15.75
C ARG A 167 12.12 6.80 -14.83
N PRO A 168 11.13 5.90 -14.86
CA PRO A 168 11.20 4.64 -14.14
C PRO A 168 12.47 3.84 -14.47
N LEU A 169 13.05 3.19 -13.47
CA LEU A 169 14.23 2.33 -13.63
C LEU A 169 13.96 1.26 -14.71
N ASP A 170 14.92 1.05 -15.59
CA ASP A 170 14.82 0.12 -16.75
C ASP A 170 13.62 0.41 -17.69
N GLY A 171 13.06 1.61 -17.62
CA GLY A 171 11.84 1.98 -18.35
C GLY A 171 10.58 1.26 -17.86
N VAL A 172 10.60 0.70 -16.66
CA VAL A 172 9.51 -0.11 -16.09
C VAL A 172 9.00 0.54 -14.80
N ALA A 173 7.74 0.96 -14.83
CA ALA A 173 7.09 1.57 -13.66
C ALA A 173 7.07 0.62 -12.45
N PRO A 174 7.13 1.16 -11.22
CA PRO A 174 6.91 0.36 -10.02
C PRO A 174 5.54 -0.32 -10.07
N PHE A 175 5.44 -1.53 -9.50
CA PHE A 175 4.14 -2.19 -9.40
C PHE A 175 3.18 -1.41 -8.51
N VAL A 176 1.92 -1.34 -8.90
CA VAL A 176 0.87 -0.64 -8.16
C VAL A 176 -0.13 -1.61 -7.58
N TRP A 177 -0.41 -1.42 -6.30
CA TRP A 177 -1.53 -2.00 -5.58
C TRP A 177 -2.59 -0.92 -5.37
N HIS A 178 -3.86 -1.28 -5.51
CA HIS A 178 -4.96 -0.41 -5.11
C HIS A 178 -5.49 -0.85 -3.76
N GLY A 179 -5.29 -0.01 -2.75
CA GLY A 179 -5.69 -0.27 -1.37
C GLY A 179 -7.16 0.10 -1.13
N SER A 180 -7.95 -0.86 -0.67
CA SER A 180 -9.34 -0.61 -0.28
C SER A 180 -9.71 -1.33 1.00
N ILE A 181 -10.53 -0.66 1.82
CA ILE A 181 -11.20 -1.26 2.98
C ILE A 181 -12.62 -1.70 2.59
N ARG A 182 -13.33 -0.93 1.73
CA ARG A 182 -14.75 -1.15 1.46
C ARG A 182 -15.27 -0.65 0.11
N SER A 183 -14.43 0.05 -0.67
CA SER A 183 -14.90 0.71 -1.91
C SER A 183 -14.79 -0.25 -3.09
N PRO A 184 -15.92 -0.73 -3.66
CA PRO A 184 -15.90 -1.58 -4.84
C PRO A 184 -15.32 -0.89 -6.07
N GLU A 185 -15.43 0.46 -6.16
CA GLU A 185 -14.88 1.26 -7.25
C GLU A 185 -13.35 1.14 -7.32
N ILE A 186 -12.69 0.95 -6.17
CA ILE A 186 -11.24 0.75 -6.13
C ILE A 186 -10.85 -0.65 -6.62
N ALA A 187 -11.66 -1.67 -6.30
CA ALA A 187 -11.47 -3.01 -6.84
C ALA A 187 -11.68 -3.03 -8.37
N GLU A 188 -12.68 -2.29 -8.84
CA GLU A 188 -12.95 -2.09 -10.27
C GLU A 188 -11.77 -1.42 -10.97
N GLN A 189 -11.25 -0.31 -10.41
CA GLN A 189 -10.10 0.41 -10.95
C GLN A 189 -8.85 -0.48 -11.03
N ALA A 190 -8.55 -1.24 -9.97
CA ALA A 190 -7.44 -2.18 -9.98
C ALA A 190 -7.58 -3.20 -11.12
N ALA A 191 -8.76 -3.75 -11.28
CA ALA A 191 -9.08 -4.71 -12.32
C ALA A 191 -8.99 -4.11 -13.73
N TYR A 192 -9.50 -2.88 -13.92
CA TYR A 192 -9.45 -2.18 -15.21
C TYR A 192 -8.04 -2.01 -15.75
N TYR A 193 -7.09 -1.66 -14.87
CA TYR A 193 -5.69 -1.48 -15.24
C TYR A 193 -4.85 -2.77 -15.20
N GLY A 194 -5.39 -3.87 -14.68
CA GLY A 194 -4.64 -5.11 -14.47
C GLY A 194 -3.60 -5.01 -13.35
N ASP A 195 -3.80 -4.06 -12.43
CA ASP A 195 -2.96 -3.82 -11.26
C ASP A 195 -3.33 -4.75 -10.09
N GLY A 196 -2.55 -4.73 -8.99
CA GLY A 196 -2.85 -5.49 -7.79
C GLY A 196 -4.00 -4.88 -6.96
N PHE A 197 -4.81 -5.71 -6.36
CA PHE A 197 -5.83 -5.29 -5.40
C PHE A 197 -5.42 -5.70 -3.99
N PHE A 198 -5.26 -4.72 -3.09
CA PHE A 198 -4.97 -4.96 -1.68
C PHE A 198 -6.20 -4.66 -0.83
N HIS A 199 -6.81 -5.69 -0.26
CA HIS A 199 -7.94 -5.53 0.65
C HIS A 199 -7.46 -5.50 2.10
N ASN A 200 -7.47 -4.32 2.69
CA ASN A 200 -7.14 -4.18 4.11
C ASN A 200 -8.34 -4.54 4.96
N HIS A 201 -8.51 -5.82 5.26
CA HIS A 201 -9.69 -6.39 5.91
C HIS A 201 -9.66 -6.34 7.45
N ILE A 202 -8.73 -5.61 8.04
CA ILE A 202 -8.47 -5.61 9.49
C ILE A 202 -9.69 -5.36 10.39
N PHE A 203 -10.77 -4.77 9.85
CA PHE A 203 -12.01 -4.48 10.57
C PHE A 203 -13.25 -5.20 9.98
N TRP A 204 -13.04 -6.10 9.01
CA TRP A 204 -14.14 -6.67 8.25
C TRP A 204 -14.24 -8.18 8.39
N PRO A 205 -15.46 -8.74 8.40
CA PRO A 205 -15.65 -10.18 8.42
C PRO A 205 -15.20 -10.82 7.10
N ALA A 206 -14.89 -12.11 7.16
CA ALA A 206 -14.46 -12.92 6.03
C ALA A 206 -15.41 -12.84 4.82
N SER A 207 -16.71 -12.73 5.06
CA SER A 207 -17.74 -12.62 3.99
C SER A 207 -17.56 -11.37 3.14
N HIS A 208 -17.27 -10.22 3.76
CA HIS A 208 -17.03 -8.97 3.04
C HIS A 208 -15.74 -9.05 2.21
N THR A 209 -14.65 -9.55 2.81
CA THR A 209 -13.38 -9.74 2.12
C THR A 209 -13.53 -10.66 0.91
N LYS A 210 -14.25 -11.77 1.08
CA LYS A 210 -14.57 -12.69 -0.02
C LYS A 210 -15.27 -11.97 -1.18
N GLN A 211 -16.29 -11.18 -0.89
CA GLN A 211 -17.05 -10.43 -1.91
C GLN A 211 -16.16 -9.44 -2.68
N MET A 212 -15.31 -8.69 -1.97
CA MET A 212 -14.42 -7.70 -2.59
C MET A 212 -13.37 -8.35 -3.49
N VAL A 213 -12.74 -9.45 -3.03
CA VAL A 213 -11.76 -10.19 -3.82
C VAL A 213 -12.40 -10.88 -5.02
N GLN A 214 -13.61 -11.43 -4.88
CA GLN A 214 -14.35 -12.01 -5.98
C GLN A 214 -14.73 -10.97 -7.03
N LEU A 215 -15.21 -9.79 -6.63
CA LEU A 215 -15.46 -8.68 -7.54
C LEU A 215 -14.23 -8.34 -8.36
N TYR A 216 -13.10 -8.08 -7.69
CA TYR A 216 -11.85 -7.74 -8.37
C TYR A 216 -11.44 -8.82 -9.39
N ARG A 217 -11.46 -10.11 -9.02
CA ARG A 217 -11.09 -11.22 -9.90
C ARG A 217 -11.99 -11.35 -11.13
N GLN A 218 -13.31 -11.23 -10.93
CA GLN A 218 -14.27 -11.27 -12.03
C GLN A 218 -14.08 -10.11 -13.01
N ARG A 219 -13.79 -8.91 -12.48
CA ARG A 219 -13.53 -7.73 -13.32
C ARG A 219 -12.17 -7.79 -14.01
N PHE A 220 -11.14 -8.31 -13.36
CA PHE A 220 -9.83 -8.57 -13.94
C PHE A 220 -9.91 -9.48 -15.17
N GLU A 221 -10.65 -10.57 -15.07
CA GLU A 221 -10.93 -11.48 -16.20
C GLU A 221 -11.78 -10.80 -17.28
N HIS A 222 -12.81 -10.04 -16.88
CA HIS A 222 -13.65 -9.28 -17.80
C HIS A 222 -12.88 -8.29 -18.66
N TYR A 223 -11.87 -7.60 -18.09
CA TYR A 223 -11.01 -6.66 -18.82
C TYR A 223 -9.88 -7.35 -19.62
N GLY A 224 -9.80 -8.66 -19.60
CA GLY A 224 -8.89 -9.43 -20.47
C GLY A 224 -7.43 -9.49 -19.98
N HIS A 225 -7.16 -9.20 -18.70
CA HIS A 225 -5.80 -9.28 -18.15
C HIS A 225 -5.35 -10.69 -17.81
N GLY A 226 -6.21 -11.67 -17.93
CA GLY A 226 -5.96 -13.08 -17.66
C GLY A 226 -7.14 -13.75 -16.97
N THR A 227 -6.94 -14.94 -16.43
CA THR A 227 -7.96 -15.64 -15.62
C THR A 227 -8.06 -15.05 -14.22
N ALA A 228 -9.18 -15.32 -13.54
CA ALA A 228 -9.40 -14.91 -12.15
C ALA A 228 -8.28 -15.36 -11.18
N ASP A 229 -7.68 -16.52 -11.43
CA ASP A 229 -6.57 -17.06 -10.63
C ASP A 229 -5.22 -16.33 -10.89
N GLN A 230 -5.12 -15.57 -11.98
CA GLN A 230 -3.93 -14.75 -12.30
C GLN A 230 -3.97 -13.35 -11.71
N ALA A 231 -5.10 -12.95 -11.16
CA ALA A 231 -5.28 -11.67 -10.51
C ALA A 231 -4.44 -11.57 -9.22
N ILE A 232 -3.74 -10.46 -9.05
CA ILE A 232 -2.80 -10.24 -7.93
C ILE A 232 -3.55 -9.67 -6.73
N VAL A 233 -3.62 -10.42 -5.65
CA VAL A 233 -4.35 -10.07 -4.43
C VAL A 233 -3.40 -9.93 -3.24
N GLY A 234 -3.61 -8.89 -2.43
CA GLY A 234 -2.95 -8.70 -1.14
C GLY A 234 -3.99 -8.54 -0.03
N LEU A 235 -3.62 -8.94 1.17
CA LEU A 235 -4.46 -8.84 2.36
C LEU A 235 -3.74 -8.13 3.51
N GLY A 236 -4.49 -7.34 4.27
CA GLY A 236 -4.07 -6.84 5.58
C GLY A 236 -4.31 -7.87 6.68
N GLY A 237 -3.93 -7.52 7.90
CA GLY A 237 -4.16 -8.32 9.09
C GLY A 237 -3.60 -7.65 10.34
N GLN A 238 -3.87 -8.25 11.49
CA GLN A 238 -3.33 -7.82 12.78
C GLN A 238 -3.11 -9.04 13.65
N PHE A 239 -2.02 -9.05 14.40
CA PHE A 239 -1.84 -10.03 15.46
C PHE A 239 -1.04 -9.46 16.64
N PHE A 240 -1.18 -10.13 17.76
CA PHE A 240 -0.28 -10.00 18.91
C PHE A 240 0.02 -11.38 19.44
N MET A 241 1.30 -11.75 19.53
CA MET A 241 1.75 -13.09 19.89
C MET A 241 2.52 -13.12 21.21
N ARG A 242 2.31 -14.18 21.98
CA ARG A 242 3.24 -14.71 22.97
C ARG A 242 3.25 -16.24 22.82
N HIS A 243 4.29 -16.91 23.30
CA HIS A 243 4.34 -18.38 23.24
C HIS A 243 3.13 -19.03 23.94
N ASN A 244 2.60 -18.37 24.97
CA ASN A 244 1.37 -18.76 25.66
C ASN A 244 0.22 -17.81 25.28
N SER A 245 -0.92 -18.39 24.86
CA SER A 245 -2.09 -17.61 24.43
C SER A 245 -2.67 -16.72 25.52
N GLN A 246 -2.68 -17.19 26.79
CA GLN A 246 -3.22 -16.39 27.89
C GLN A 246 -2.33 -15.19 28.20
N ASP A 247 -1.01 -15.35 28.07
CA ASP A 247 -0.07 -14.24 28.23
C ASP A 247 -0.27 -13.19 27.14
N ALA A 248 -0.49 -13.62 25.89
CA ALA A 248 -0.80 -12.72 24.78
C ALA A 248 -2.08 -11.90 25.05
N ILE A 249 -3.14 -12.55 25.48
CA ILE A 249 -4.43 -11.91 25.80
C ILE A 249 -4.27 -10.93 26.97
N ASN A 250 -3.63 -11.35 28.06
CA ASN A 250 -3.44 -10.51 29.25
C ASN A 250 -2.60 -9.27 28.94
N GLU A 251 -1.54 -9.42 28.15
CA GLU A 251 -0.64 -8.32 27.81
C GLU A 251 -1.27 -7.35 26.79
N PHE A 252 -1.97 -7.86 25.77
CA PHE A 252 -2.54 -7.01 24.73
C PHE A 252 -3.82 -6.29 25.15
N ARG A 253 -4.60 -6.84 26.08
CA ARG A 253 -5.88 -6.29 26.50
C ARG A 253 -5.84 -4.81 26.87
N PRO A 254 -4.90 -4.28 27.68
CA PRO A 254 -4.84 -2.85 27.99
C PRO A 254 -4.66 -1.98 26.74
N TYR A 255 -3.91 -2.45 25.76
CA TYR A 255 -3.70 -1.76 24.49
C TYR A 255 -4.97 -1.76 23.64
N PHE A 256 -5.66 -2.90 23.55
CA PHE A 256 -6.93 -3.01 22.85
C PHE A 256 -8.00 -2.08 23.45
N ASP A 257 -8.17 -2.14 24.77
CA ASP A 257 -9.21 -1.39 25.48
C ASP A 257 -8.97 0.14 25.42
N ASN A 258 -7.71 0.59 25.29
CA ASN A 258 -7.36 2.01 25.26
C ASN A 258 -7.28 2.60 23.85
N ALA A 259 -7.06 1.79 22.82
CA ALA A 259 -6.77 2.30 21.49
C ALA A 259 -8.04 2.75 20.75
N PRO A 260 -8.10 4.00 20.27
CA PRO A 260 -9.26 4.50 19.51
C PRO A 260 -9.54 3.69 18.24
N VAL A 261 -8.53 3.02 17.69
CA VAL A 261 -8.64 2.22 16.45
C VAL A 261 -9.59 1.03 16.59
N TYR A 262 -9.73 0.48 17.80
CA TYR A 262 -10.67 -0.62 18.08
C TYR A 262 -12.06 -0.15 18.50
N GLY A 263 -12.20 1.15 18.75
CA GLY A 263 -13.44 1.72 19.27
C GLY A 263 -13.71 1.34 20.73
N HIS A 264 -14.81 1.82 21.28
CA HIS A 264 -15.21 1.51 22.66
C HIS A 264 -16.47 0.63 22.65
N GLY A 265 -16.49 -0.41 21.82
CA GLY A 265 -17.68 -1.24 21.63
C GLY A 265 -17.45 -2.72 21.95
N PRO A 266 -16.90 -3.52 21.04
CA PRO A 266 -16.76 -4.96 21.24
C PRO A 266 -15.64 -5.28 22.23
N SER A 267 -15.78 -6.42 22.93
CA SER A 267 -14.67 -7.00 23.70
C SER A 267 -13.54 -7.45 22.76
N LEU A 268 -12.34 -7.67 23.31
CA LEU A 268 -11.21 -8.24 22.54
C LEU A 268 -11.60 -9.58 21.91
N GLU A 269 -12.34 -10.42 22.65
CA GLU A 269 -12.81 -11.71 22.20
C GLU A 269 -13.79 -11.58 21.02
N ASP A 270 -14.83 -10.77 21.16
CA ASP A 270 -15.83 -10.55 20.10
C ASP A 270 -15.19 -9.92 18.85
N PHE A 271 -14.26 -8.99 19.03
CA PHE A 271 -13.54 -8.37 17.93
C PHE A 271 -12.65 -9.39 17.20
N SER A 272 -11.91 -10.23 17.93
CA SER A 272 -11.06 -11.27 17.36
C SER A 272 -11.88 -12.37 16.66
N GLU A 273 -13.11 -12.67 17.13
CA GLU A 273 -14.01 -13.60 16.44
C GLU A 273 -14.52 -13.01 15.12
N ALA A 274 -14.91 -11.73 15.13
CA ALA A 274 -15.53 -11.07 13.99
C ALA A 274 -14.55 -10.59 12.91
N THR A 275 -13.26 -10.45 13.23
CA THR A 275 -12.24 -9.85 12.37
C THR A 275 -10.99 -10.72 12.24
N PRO A 276 -10.02 -10.37 11.36
CA PRO A 276 -8.74 -11.06 11.28
C PRO A 276 -7.80 -10.88 12.47
N LEU A 277 -8.10 -10.02 13.46
CA LEU A 277 -7.24 -9.86 14.63
C LEU A 277 -7.02 -11.19 15.33
N THR A 278 -5.76 -11.53 15.58
CA THR A 278 -5.38 -12.74 16.31
C THR A 278 -4.51 -12.37 17.51
N VAL A 279 -5.00 -12.62 18.71
CA VAL A 279 -4.23 -12.44 19.94
C VAL A 279 -4.05 -13.83 20.57
N GLY A 280 -2.83 -14.37 20.51
CA GLY A 280 -2.64 -15.75 20.94
C GLY A 280 -1.23 -16.29 20.74
N SER A 281 -1.13 -17.63 20.64
CA SER A 281 0.12 -18.33 20.39
C SER A 281 0.55 -18.26 18.92
N PRO A 282 1.83 -18.57 18.62
CA PRO A 282 2.31 -18.72 17.24
C PRO A 282 1.46 -19.67 16.40
N GLN A 283 1.03 -20.79 16.97
CA GLN A 283 0.17 -21.76 16.29
C GLN A 283 -1.19 -21.15 15.88
N GLN A 284 -1.81 -20.36 16.77
CA GLN A 284 -3.09 -19.70 16.48
C GLN A 284 -2.94 -18.64 15.37
N VAL A 285 -1.83 -17.90 15.32
CA VAL A 285 -1.56 -16.94 14.24
C VAL A 285 -1.33 -17.65 12.92
N ILE A 286 -0.61 -18.78 12.90
CA ILE A 286 -0.45 -19.61 11.70
C ILE A 286 -1.83 -20.08 11.20
N GLU A 287 -2.64 -20.70 12.05
CA GLU A 287 -3.96 -21.24 11.69
C GLU A 287 -4.89 -20.13 11.15
N ARG A 288 -4.94 -18.98 11.84
CA ARG A 288 -5.74 -17.84 11.39
C ARG A 288 -5.27 -17.32 10.04
N THR A 289 -3.97 -17.18 9.81
CA THR A 289 -3.42 -16.69 8.54
C THR A 289 -3.73 -17.66 7.41
N LEU A 290 -3.62 -18.96 7.64
CA LEU A 290 -3.97 -19.99 6.66
C LEU A 290 -5.47 -19.99 6.34
N SER A 291 -6.34 -19.72 7.35
CA SER A 291 -7.78 -19.65 7.13
C SER A 291 -8.20 -18.54 6.14
N PHE A 292 -7.38 -17.52 5.92
CA PHE A 292 -7.66 -16.51 4.90
C PHE A 292 -7.75 -17.11 3.49
N HIS A 293 -6.92 -18.12 3.22
CA HIS A 293 -6.97 -18.84 1.94
C HIS A 293 -8.31 -19.56 1.72
N GLU A 294 -9.00 -20.00 2.77
CA GLU A 294 -10.26 -20.73 2.64
C GLU A 294 -11.37 -19.89 2.01
N TYR A 295 -11.38 -18.57 2.24
CA TYR A 295 -12.43 -17.70 1.71
C TYR A 295 -12.00 -16.79 0.56
N VAL A 296 -10.69 -16.50 0.38
CA VAL A 296 -10.23 -15.73 -0.76
C VAL A 296 -9.52 -16.57 -1.82
N GLY A 297 -9.10 -17.80 -1.52
CA GLY A 297 -8.24 -18.61 -2.38
C GLY A 297 -6.78 -18.11 -2.38
N ASP A 298 -6.04 -18.38 -3.43
CA ASP A 298 -4.65 -17.93 -3.56
C ASP A 298 -4.55 -16.40 -3.53
N TYR A 299 -3.56 -15.89 -2.81
CA TYR A 299 -3.21 -14.46 -2.79
C TYR A 299 -1.69 -14.31 -2.64
N GLN A 300 -1.16 -13.15 -2.96
CA GLN A 300 0.28 -13.00 -3.19
C GLN A 300 1.01 -12.27 -2.08
N ARG A 301 0.28 -11.46 -1.26
CA ARG A 301 0.90 -10.64 -0.21
C ARG A 301 0.05 -10.61 1.05
N GLN A 302 0.69 -10.82 2.20
CA GLN A 302 0.12 -10.63 3.53
C GLN A 302 0.90 -9.57 4.27
N LEU A 303 0.25 -8.47 4.66
CA LEU A 303 0.84 -7.44 5.52
C LEU A 303 0.11 -7.38 6.86
N PHE A 304 0.88 -7.31 7.96
CA PHE A 304 0.30 -7.17 9.30
C PHE A 304 0.63 -5.80 9.91
N LEU A 305 -0.35 -5.22 10.59
CA LEU A 305 -0.17 -4.06 11.45
C LEU A 305 0.23 -4.53 12.84
N LEU A 306 1.45 -4.23 13.26
CA LEU A 306 2.00 -4.69 14.54
C LEU A 306 2.37 -3.55 15.50
N ASP A 307 2.64 -2.36 14.99
CA ASP A 307 3.23 -1.23 15.69
C ASP A 307 2.20 -0.13 16.02
N HIS A 308 1.08 -0.49 16.58
CA HIS A 308 -0.06 0.38 16.84
C HIS A 308 -0.52 0.34 18.31
N ALA A 309 -1.55 1.09 18.63
CA ALA A 309 -2.23 1.05 19.93
C ALA A 309 -1.37 1.47 21.15
N GLY A 310 -0.24 2.13 20.92
CA GLY A 310 0.68 2.53 21.99
C GLY A 310 1.67 1.45 22.41
N LEU A 311 1.80 0.37 21.66
CA LEU A 311 2.80 -0.67 21.91
C LEU A 311 4.22 -0.07 21.89
N PRO A 312 5.04 -0.32 22.93
CA PRO A 312 6.42 0.17 22.96
C PRO A 312 7.28 -0.55 21.92
N LEU A 313 8.30 0.16 21.39
CA LEU A 313 9.22 -0.38 20.37
C LEU A 313 9.74 -1.77 20.73
N LYS A 314 10.17 -1.97 21.99
CA LYS A 314 10.66 -3.27 22.45
C LYS A 314 9.65 -4.40 22.19
N THR A 315 8.39 -4.19 22.55
CA THR A 315 7.32 -5.17 22.32
C THR A 315 7.07 -5.41 20.84
N VAL A 316 7.13 -4.36 20.00
CA VAL A 316 6.99 -4.51 18.55
C VAL A 316 8.13 -5.35 17.96
N LEU A 317 9.37 -5.14 18.39
CA LEU A 317 10.51 -5.96 17.95
C LEU A 317 10.35 -7.42 18.39
N GLU A 318 9.90 -7.69 19.61
CA GLU A 318 9.55 -9.03 20.07
C GLU A 318 8.43 -9.68 19.22
N GLN A 319 7.45 -8.91 18.74
CA GLN A 319 6.45 -9.40 17.78
C GLN A 319 7.09 -9.79 16.44
N LEU A 320 8.08 -9.03 15.97
CA LEU A 320 8.81 -9.35 14.74
C LEU A 320 9.66 -10.61 14.90
N ASP A 321 10.32 -10.81 16.05
CA ASP A 321 11.06 -12.04 16.34
C ASP A 321 10.13 -13.27 16.25
N LEU A 322 8.97 -13.22 16.92
CA LEU A 322 7.98 -14.29 16.86
C LEU A 322 7.40 -14.48 15.44
N TYR A 323 7.26 -13.40 14.68
CA TYR A 323 6.84 -13.49 13.28
C TYR A 323 7.90 -14.23 12.44
N GLY A 324 9.18 -13.89 12.64
CA GLY A 324 10.30 -14.61 12.03
C GLY A 324 10.29 -16.11 12.34
N GLU A 325 9.97 -16.51 13.58
CA GLU A 325 9.87 -17.91 13.97
C GLU A 325 8.79 -18.69 13.20
N ILE A 326 7.63 -18.08 12.93
CA ILE A 326 6.51 -18.74 12.22
C ILE A 326 6.61 -18.65 10.69
N LEU A 327 7.43 -17.75 10.18
CA LEU A 327 7.52 -17.45 8.74
C LEU A 327 7.89 -18.66 7.88
N PRO A 328 8.85 -19.55 8.25
CA PRO A 328 9.14 -20.75 7.48
C PRO A 328 7.92 -21.70 7.38
N THR A 329 7.15 -21.84 8.47
CA THR A 329 5.94 -22.66 8.48
C THR A 329 4.88 -22.06 7.57
N LEU A 330 4.61 -20.75 7.65
CA LEU A 330 3.65 -20.08 6.79
C LEU A 330 4.02 -20.24 5.31
N ARG A 331 5.29 -20.01 4.96
CA ARG A 331 5.78 -20.19 3.58
C ARG A 331 5.58 -21.62 3.06
N ALA A 332 5.90 -22.61 3.89
CA ALA A 332 5.76 -24.02 3.53
C ALA A 332 4.28 -24.41 3.34
N GLU A 333 3.39 -23.98 4.22
CA GLU A 333 1.97 -24.30 4.10
C GLU A 333 1.31 -23.60 2.91
N PHE A 334 1.56 -22.30 2.70
CA PHE A 334 1.05 -21.60 1.52
C PHE A 334 1.59 -22.18 0.20
N ALA A 335 2.83 -22.66 0.18
CA ALA A 335 3.37 -23.35 -1.01
C ALA A 335 2.60 -24.64 -1.34
N LYS A 336 2.11 -25.37 -0.33
CA LYS A 336 1.27 -26.58 -0.52
C LYS A 336 -0.14 -26.25 -1.01
N LEU A 337 -0.71 -25.13 -0.53
CA LEU A 337 -2.06 -24.70 -0.89
C LEU A 337 -2.13 -24.12 -2.30
N ARG A 338 -1.04 -23.55 -2.79
CA ARG A 338 -0.98 -22.79 -4.04
C ARG A 338 -1.31 -23.63 -5.26
N LYS A 339 -2.26 -23.16 -6.07
CA LYS A 339 -2.65 -23.78 -7.32
C LYS A 339 -1.56 -23.58 -8.39
N PRO A 340 -1.39 -24.57 -9.32
CA PRO A 340 -0.52 -24.39 -10.49
C PRO A 340 -0.98 -23.20 -11.35
N GLY A 341 -0.02 -22.40 -11.83
CA GLY A 341 -0.28 -21.27 -12.72
C GLY A 341 -0.67 -19.96 -12.03
N VAL A 342 -0.84 -19.95 -10.70
CA VAL A 342 -1.01 -18.73 -9.93
C VAL A 342 0.32 -17.95 -9.90
N PRO A 343 0.35 -16.67 -10.32
CA PRO A 343 1.58 -15.88 -10.34
C PRO A 343 2.08 -15.53 -8.94
N ASP A 344 3.38 -15.29 -8.82
CA ASP A 344 3.95 -14.64 -7.64
C ASP A 344 3.58 -13.15 -7.56
N ALA A 345 3.72 -12.54 -6.38
CA ALA A 345 3.66 -11.10 -6.28
C ALA A 345 4.75 -10.48 -7.17
N PRO A 346 4.41 -9.48 -8.00
CA PRO A 346 5.37 -8.85 -8.88
C PRO A 346 6.53 -8.20 -8.12
N THR A 347 7.73 -8.34 -8.70
CA THR A 347 8.95 -7.64 -8.32
C THR A 347 9.45 -6.84 -9.50
N HIS A 348 10.33 -5.87 -9.29
CA HIS A 348 10.90 -5.10 -10.40
C HIS A 348 11.52 -6.02 -11.46
N ALA A 349 12.32 -7.00 -11.04
CA ALA A 349 12.94 -7.97 -11.96
C ALA A 349 11.91 -8.74 -12.80
N SER A 350 10.81 -9.21 -12.18
CA SER A 350 9.74 -9.92 -12.91
C SER A 350 8.98 -8.99 -13.87
N LEU A 351 8.84 -7.72 -13.55
CA LEU A 351 8.21 -6.73 -14.42
C LEU A 351 9.12 -6.38 -15.61
N VAL A 352 10.43 -6.27 -15.39
CA VAL A 352 11.42 -6.08 -16.46
C VAL A 352 11.43 -7.28 -17.42
N GLU A 353 11.41 -8.50 -16.90
CA GLU A 353 11.30 -9.72 -17.71
C GLU A 353 10.00 -9.71 -18.56
N LYS A 354 8.86 -9.41 -17.93
CA LYS A 354 7.56 -9.29 -18.61
C LYS A 354 7.54 -8.21 -19.70
N ALA A 355 8.29 -7.12 -19.50
CA ALA A 355 8.43 -6.02 -20.47
C ALA A 355 9.39 -6.33 -21.64
N GLY A 356 10.03 -7.50 -21.62
CA GLY A 356 10.98 -7.93 -22.65
C GLY A 356 12.41 -7.45 -22.43
N GLY A 357 12.77 -7.10 -21.20
CA GLY A 357 14.09 -6.64 -20.79
C GLY A 357 14.13 -5.16 -20.40
N ALA A 358 15.26 -4.77 -19.80
CA ALA A 358 15.51 -3.38 -19.44
C ALA A 358 15.55 -2.47 -20.68
N LYS A 359 14.98 -1.29 -20.57
CA LYS A 359 15.04 -0.25 -21.60
C LYS A 359 15.88 0.91 -21.09
N ASP A 360 16.79 1.39 -21.93
CA ASP A 360 17.49 2.65 -21.64
C ASP A 360 16.47 3.79 -21.68
N SER A 361 16.28 4.42 -20.51
CA SER A 361 15.28 5.47 -20.32
C SER A 361 15.84 6.89 -20.46
N THR A 362 17.00 7.07 -21.07
CA THR A 362 17.55 8.40 -21.33
C THR A 362 16.73 9.11 -22.41
N VAL A 363 15.79 9.95 -21.97
CA VAL A 363 14.88 10.72 -22.83
C VAL A 363 15.44 12.11 -23.15
N TYR A 364 16.68 12.38 -22.79
CA TYR A 364 17.30 13.68 -23.12
C TYR A 364 17.73 13.69 -24.57
N ALA A 365 16.89 14.21 -25.47
CA ALA A 365 17.31 14.57 -26.82
C ALA A 365 18.46 15.59 -26.71
N GLU A 366 19.55 15.35 -27.43
CA GLU A 366 20.64 16.32 -27.56
C GLU A 366 20.04 17.65 -28.09
N GLY A 367 19.96 18.67 -27.24
CA GLY A 367 19.49 20.01 -27.62
C GLY A 367 18.31 20.56 -26.83
N ASP A 368 17.59 19.79 -26.05
CA ASP A 368 16.53 20.34 -25.19
C ASP A 368 17.13 20.87 -23.86
N SER A 369 17.78 22.03 -23.97
CA SER A 369 17.96 22.89 -22.80
C SER A 369 16.56 23.35 -22.38
N ALA A 370 16.16 23.05 -21.14
CA ALA A 370 14.87 23.43 -20.55
C ALA A 370 14.71 24.96 -20.35
N THR A 371 15.03 25.75 -21.36
CA THR A 371 14.71 27.17 -21.45
C THR A 371 13.58 27.37 -22.46
N GLY A 372 12.57 26.51 -22.36
CA GLY A 372 11.30 26.77 -23.04
C GLY A 372 10.72 28.06 -22.49
N SER A 373 10.70 29.11 -23.33
CA SER A 373 10.14 30.39 -22.97
C SER A 373 8.69 30.21 -22.54
N SER A 374 8.35 30.80 -21.42
CA SER A 374 7.06 30.83 -20.76
C SER A 374 5.94 31.57 -21.51
N ASP A 375 6.01 31.71 -22.82
CA ASP A 375 5.05 32.46 -23.61
C ASP A 375 3.86 31.66 -24.15
N ARG A 376 3.47 30.57 -23.44
CA ARG A 376 2.22 29.88 -23.71
C ARG A 376 1.13 30.35 -22.76
N THR A 377 0.39 31.39 -23.18
CA THR A 377 -0.76 31.93 -22.45
C THR A 377 -2.08 31.24 -22.79
N ASP A 378 -2.08 30.29 -23.73
CA ASP A 378 -3.30 29.69 -24.29
C ASP A 378 -3.53 28.29 -23.73
N LEU A 379 -3.58 28.15 -22.39
CA LEU A 379 -3.97 26.91 -21.75
C LEU A 379 -5.48 26.73 -21.92
N ASP A 380 -5.89 25.72 -22.69
CA ASP A 380 -7.28 25.30 -22.76
C ASP A 380 -7.61 24.49 -21.49
N PHE A 381 -8.36 25.10 -20.59
CA PHE A 381 -8.81 24.47 -19.34
C PHE A 381 -10.11 23.65 -19.51
N GLY A 382 -10.61 23.47 -20.72
CA GLY A 382 -11.96 22.99 -20.98
C GLY A 382 -12.09 21.52 -21.37
N ALA A 383 -11.04 20.87 -21.86
CA ALA A 383 -11.16 19.50 -22.35
C ALA A 383 -10.73 18.46 -21.29
N THR A 384 -11.56 17.48 -21.05
CA THR A 384 -11.22 16.31 -20.21
C THR A 384 -10.52 15.27 -21.07
N ASP A 385 -9.45 14.65 -20.55
CA ASP A 385 -8.78 13.52 -21.20
C ASP A 385 -9.79 12.41 -21.53
N PRO A 386 -9.78 11.83 -22.74
CA PRO A 386 -10.78 10.84 -23.16
C PRO A 386 -10.83 9.59 -22.29
N GLU A 387 -9.73 9.15 -21.68
CA GLU A 387 -9.69 8.01 -20.76
C GLU A 387 -10.39 8.35 -19.46
N VAL A 388 -10.16 9.56 -18.93
CA VAL A 388 -10.82 10.07 -17.73
C VAL A 388 -12.32 10.27 -17.97
N ALA A 389 -12.71 10.76 -19.15
CA ALA A 389 -14.11 10.94 -19.49
C ALA A 389 -14.89 9.63 -19.40
N LYS A 390 -14.36 8.53 -19.94
CA LYS A 390 -14.99 7.20 -19.85
C LYS A 390 -15.21 6.72 -18.42
N VAL A 391 -14.22 6.96 -17.56
CA VAL A 391 -14.30 6.59 -16.13
C VAL A 391 -15.34 7.44 -15.40
N LEU A 392 -15.38 8.74 -15.67
CA LEU A 392 -16.30 9.67 -15.01
C LEU A 392 -17.76 9.52 -15.49
N GLU A 393 -17.95 9.04 -16.71
CA GLU A 393 -19.28 8.78 -17.30
C GLU A 393 -19.87 7.42 -16.90
N GLY A 394 -19.12 6.60 -16.17
CA GLY A 394 -19.60 5.32 -15.66
C GLY A 394 -19.57 4.19 -16.70
N GLU A 395 -18.73 4.30 -17.73
CA GLU A 395 -18.52 3.25 -18.74
C GLU A 395 -17.54 2.16 -18.25
N LEU A 396 -17.18 2.21 -16.96
CA LEU A 396 -16.39 1.18 -16.26
C LEU A 396 -17.28 0.23 -15.49
#